data_cc1423275ee7819ae419927ae3370604
#
_entry.id   cc1423275ee7819ae419927ae3370604
#
_cell.length_a   1.000
_cell.length_b   1.000
_cell.length_c   1.000
_cell.angle_alpha   90.00
_cell.angle_beta   90.00
_cell.angle_gamma   90.00
#
_symmetry.space_group_name_H-M   'P 1'
#
loop_
_entity.id
_entity.type
_entity.pdbx_description
1 polymer ?
#
loop_
_entity_poly.entity_id
_entity_poly.type
_entity_poly.pdbx_seq_one_letter_code
_entity_poly.pdbx_strand_id
1 'polypeptide(L)'
;MANVSVAELARAIACIRQHARVALHFHPDRLDDQLRPVAASLLECGRYKSQFETLISNGSVSAVPGGARDRWEHRLFGGAYQVVGTTNAHRPKYGALDLLRHPDGPAPRFGACYLLLAPQASARATFTYLDSHQDPPEKGTLDELDDIVAALLAESFTRESALGVGSLRPAALVARLAELDRPFADPSRRAPIRSLNHYVEAQVHGDVWLAADVEILVADPAFRGTEIGAALAAICERYQIRCAWHAGFALAAADVPDDFRGPTMASLAARIAGGDRVDAAAIGRAAADLKRDPTAWADRGSSAEVLQELKLLWHVVVRFGAPAT
;
A
#
# COMPACT_ATOMS: atom_id res chain seq x y z
N MET A 1 -9.61 -31.06 -9.31
CA MET A 1 -10.65 -30.11 -9.71
C MET A 1 -10.95 -29.22 -8.52
N ALA A 2 -11.06 -27.92 -8.75
CA ALA A 2 -11.51 -27.01 -7.71
C ALA A 2 -12.96 -27.37 -7.36
N ASN A 3 -13.23 -27.85 -6.15
CA ASN A 3 -14.58 -28.15 -5.68
C ASN A 3 -15.31 -26.84 -5.34
N VAL A 4 -15.50 -25.97 -6.32
CA VAL A 4 -16.23 -24.72 -6.21
C VAL A 4 -17.42 -24.79 -7.14
N SER A 5 -18.61 -24.63 -6.60
CA SER A 5 -19.83 -24.55 -7.39
C SER A 5 -20.02 -23.16 -8.00
N VAL A 6 -20.78 -23.07 -9.08
CA VAL A 6 -21.14 -21.79 -9.71
C VAL A 6 -21.86 -20.86 -8.72
N ALA A 7 -22.71 -21.43 -7.86
CA ALA A 7 -23.44 -20.65 -6.86
C ALA A 7 -22.52 -20.04 -5.78
N GLU A 8 -21.52 -20.79 -5.29
CA GLU A 8 -20.54 -20.28 -4.34
C GLU A 8 -19.68 -19.15 -4.95
N LEU A 9 -19.24 -19.33 -6.19
CA LEU A 9 -18.49 -18.31 -6.91
C LEU A 9 -19.33 -17.05 -7.14
N ALA A 10 -20.57 -17.19 -7.58
CA ALA A 10 -21.47 -16.05 -7.77
C ALA A 10 -21.73 -15.28 -6.47
N ARG A 11 -21.89 -15.99 -5.34
CA ARG A 11 -22.01 -15.38 -4.02
C ARG A 11 -20.74 -14.62 -3.63
N ALA A 12 -19.57 -15.18 -3.84
CA ALA A 12 -18.29 -14.52 -3.56
C ALA A 12 -18.12 -13.25 -4.39
N ILE A 13 -18.41 -13.28 -5.70
CA ILE A 13 -18.35 -12.11 -6.58
C ILE A 13 -19.33 -11.03 -6.09
N ALA A 14 -20.57 -11.39 -5.77
CA ALA A 14 -21.54 -10.44 -5.21
C ALA A 14 -21.04 -9.80 -3.91
N CYS A 15 -20.41 -10.58 -3.02
CA CYS A 15 -19.83 -10.10 -1.78
C CYS A 15 -18.66 -9.16 -2.03
N ILE A 16 -17.79 -9.44 -3.01
CA ILE A 16 -16.70 -8.53 -3.41
C ILE A 16 -17.28 -7.19 -3.87
N ARG A 17 -18.24 -7.20 -4.81
CA ARG A 17 -18.85 -5.98 -5.35
C ARG A 17 -19.43 -5.06 -4.25
N GLN A 18 -20.03 -5.65 -3.24
CA GLN A 18 -20.70 -4.91 -2.17
C GLN A 18 -19.75 -4.52 -1.02
N HIS A 19 -18.80 -5.37 -0.66
CA HIS A 19 -18.08 -5.26 0.61
C HIS A 19 -16.56 -5.11 0.48
N ALA A 20 -15.96 -5.38 -0.69
CA ALA A 20 -14.54 -5.13 -0.86
C ALA A 20 -14.22 -3.63 -0.81
N ARG A 21 -13.08 -3.29 -0.25
CA ARG A 21 -12.61 -1.92 -0.06
C ARG A 21 -11.22 -1.76 -0.64
N VAL A 22 -10.94 -0.58 -1.14
CA VAL A 22 -9.57 -0.20 -1.53
C VAL A 22 -8.81 0.30 -0.30
N ALA A 23 -7.58 -0.16 -0.14
CA ALA A 23 -6.62 0.36 0.82
C ALA A 23 -5.55 1.20 0.10
N LEU A 24 -5.36 2.45 0.53
CA LEU A 24 -4.29 3.32 0.06
C LEU A 24 -3.14 3.29 1.07
N HIS A 25 -2.06 2.60 0.74
CA HIS A 25 -0.86 2.54 1.58
C HIS A 25 -0.01 3.80 1.44
N PHE A 26 0.55 4.26 2.56
CA PHE A 26 1.44 5.42 2.58
C PHE A 26 2.44 5.37 3.76
N HIS A 27 3.52 6.11 3.61
CA HIS A 27 4.44 6.42 4.70
C HIS A 27 4.10 7.82 5.23
N PRO A 28 3.62 7.96 6.48
CA PRO A 28 3.10 9.24 7.00
C PRO A 28 4.20 10.28 7.22
N ASP A 29 5.43 9.85 7.39
CA ASP A 29 6.63 10.63 7.70
C ASP A 29 7.45 11.04 6.46
N ARG A 30 7.10 10.57 5.26
CA ARG A 30 7.74 11.01 4.01
C ARG A 30 7.52 12.50 3.81
N LEU A 31 8.60 13.20 3.44
CA LEU A 31 8.55 14.64 3.22
C LEU A 31 8.14 14.96 1.77
N ASP A 32 7.21 15.90 1.62
CA ASP A 32 6.88 16.53 0.32
C ASP A 32 7.97 17.54 -0.09
N ASP A 33 7.79 18.22 -1.22
CA ASP A 33 8.75 19.21 -1.72
C ASP A 33 8.90 20.44 -0.84
N GLN A 34 7.96 20.66 0.08
CA GLN A 34 8.03 21.73 1.09
C GLN A 34 8.61 21.23 2.41
N LEU A 35 9.21 20.06 2.42
CA LEU A 35 9.75 19.38 3.61
C LEU A 35 8.71 19.13 4.71
N ARG A 36 7.43 18.98 4.33
CA ARG A 36 6.34 18.65 5.24
C ARG A 36 6.07 17.15 5.20
N PRO A 37 5.85 16.49 6.35
CA PRO A 37 5.41 15.10 6.39
C PRO A 37 4.05 14.91 5.68
N VAL A 38 3.86 13.78 5.04
CA VAL A 38 2.56 13.40 4.43
C VAL A 38 1.43 13.50 5.44
N ALA A 39 1.64 13.08 6.69
CA ALA A 39 0.64 13.19 7.75
C ALA A 39 0.22 14.66 8.00
N ALA A 40 1.16 15.59 8.02
CA ALA A 40 0.85 17.02 8.18
C ALA A 40 0.06 17.57 6.97
N SER A 41 0.44 17.18 5.76
CA SER A 41 -0.29 17.57 4.54
C SER A 41 -1.73 17.01 4.53
N LEU A 42 -1.92 15.75 4.95
CA LEU A 42 -3.24 15.14 5.07
C LEU A 42 -4.10 15.85 6.13
N LEU A 43 -3.51 16.18 7.30
CA LEU A 43 -4.20 16.89 8.37
C LEU A 43 -4.67 18.28 7.93
N GLU A 44 -3.84 18.99 7.18
CA GLU A 44 -4.14 20.35 6.71
C GLU A 44 -5.21 20.36 5.62
N CYS A 45 -5.01 19.57 4.54
CA CYS A 45 -5.84 19.68 3.33
C CYS A 45 -7.04 18.71 3.30
N GLY A 46 -7.07 17.66 4.13
CA GLY A 46 -8.15 16.67 4.16
C GLY A 46 -8.30 15.85 2.88
N ARG A 47 -7.30 15.84 2.00
CA ARG A 47 -7.36 15.15 0.70
C ARG A 47 -6.10 14.31 0.49
N TYR A 48 -6.29 13.07 0.02
CA TYR A 48 -5.18 12.23 -0.41
C TYR A 48 -4.73 12.65 -1.81
N LYS A 49 -3.49 13.16 -1.90
CA LYS A 49 -2.92 13.68 -3.14
C LYS A 49 -2.39 12.57 -4.05
N SER A 50 -2.40 12.80 -5.34
CA SER A 50 -1.77 11.92 -6.33
C SER A 50 -0.25 11.94 -6.20
N GLN A 51 0.42 10.95 -6.79
CA GLN A 51 1.89 10.93 -6.85
C GLN A 51 2.45 12.06 -7.74
N PHE A 52 1.68 12.56 -8.70
CA PHE A 52 2.05 13.71 -9.52
C PHE A 52 1.98 15.04 -8.79
N GLU A 53 1.17 15.13 -7.73
CA GLU A 53 1.12 16.33 -6.88
C GLU A 53 2.23 16.33 -5.82
N THR A 54 2.55 15.16 -5.28
CA THR A 54 3.48 15.04 -4.15
C THR A 54 4.92 14.81 -4.62
N LEU A 55 5.12 14.33 -5.84
CA LEU A 55 6.37 13.78 -6.38
C LEU A 55 6.96 12.65 -5.51
N ILE A 56 6.17 12.14 -4.57
CA ILE A 56 6.50 10.98 -3.74
C ILE A 56 6.03 9.73 -4.49
N SER A 57 6.97 8.89 -4.88
CA SER A 57 6.66 7.59 -5.48
C SER A 57 7.21 6.47 -4.61
N ASN A 58 6.33 5.59 -4.16
CA ASN A 58 6.73 4.33 -3.52
C ASN A 58 7.07 3.26 -4.58
N GLY A 59 6.90 3.57 -5.86
CA GLY A 59 7.42 2.85 -7.02
C GLY A 59 8.73 3.44 -7.53
N SER A 60 9.43 2.73 -8.43
CA SER A 60 10.71 3.17 -9.00
C SER A 60 10.55 4.22 -10.11
N VAL A 61 9.32 4.68 -10.38
CA VAL A 61 9.00 5.45 -11.59
C VAL A 61 8.60 6.87 -11.22
N SER A 62 9.29 7.85 -11.79
CA SER A 62 9.02 9.28 -11.58
C SER A 62 7.62 9.67 -12.05
N ALA A 63 6.86 10.36 -11.18
CA ALA A 63 5.52 10.86 -11.46
C ALA A 63 5.56 12.32 -11.93
N VAL A 64 6.10 12.52 -13.14
CA VAL A 64 6.15 13.84 -13.79
C VAL A 64 5.51 13.76 -15.18
N PRO A 65 4.90 14.85 -15.68
CA PRO A 65 4.38 14.91 -17.04
C PRO A 65 5.46 14.54 -18.08
N GLY A 66 5.14 13.67 -19.05
CA GLY A 66 6.06 13.13 -20.02
C GLY A 66 7.03 12.07 -19.48
N GLY A 67 7.02 11.80 -18.16
CA GLY A 67 7.85 10.79 -17.52
C GLY A 67 7.38 9.35 -17.76
N ALA A 68 8.10 8.39 -17.18
CA ALA A 68 7.80 6.98 -17.39
C ALA A 68 6.40 6.58 -16.85
N ARG A 69 5.98 7.14 -15.68
CA ARG A 69 4.64 6.92 -15.14
C ARG A 69 3.55 7.53 -16.01
N ASP A 70 3.78 8.72 -16.55
CA ASP A 70 2.81 9.38 -17.43
C ASP A 70 2.57 8.57 -18.72
N ARG A 71 3.64 8.03 -19.32
CA ARG A 71 3.53 7.13 -20.48
C ARG A 71 2.83 5.81 -20.14
N TRP A 72 3.08 5.27 -18.96
CA TRP A 72 2.41 4.07 -18.49
C TRP A 72 0.90 4.33 -18.25
N GLU A 73 0.52 5.40 -17.54
CA GLU A 73 -0.88 5.78 -17.36
C GLU A 73 -1.58 6.07 -18.69
N HIS A 74 -0.85 6.66 -19.66
CA HIS A 74 -1.38 6.86 -21.01
C HIS A 74 -1.80 5.52 -21.65
N ARG A 75 -0.95 4.48 -21.53
CA ARG A 75 -1.30 3.14 -22.06
C ARG A 75 -2.45 2.50 -21.28
N LEU A 76 -2.39 2.57 -19.96
CA LEU A 76 -3.37 1.93 -19.07
C LEU A 76 -4.78 2.53 -19.22
N PHE A 77 -4.87 3.84 -19.40
CA PHE A 77 -6.14 4.59 -19.44
C PHE A 77 -6.47 5.20 -20.80
N GLY A 78 -5.80 4.76 -21.87
CA GLY A 78 -6.09 5.24 -23.23
C GLY A 78 -5.90 6.75 -23.42
N GLY A 79 -5.02 7.38 -22.65
CA GLY A 79 -4.74 8.82 -22.73
C GLY A 79 -5.72 9.71 -21.98
N ALA A 80 -6.65 9.16 -21.19
CA ALA A 80 -7.67 9.95 -20.48
C ALA A 80 -7.08 11.04 -19.56
N TYR A 81 -5.88 10.81 -19.02
CA TYR A 81 -5.20 11.76 -18.12
C TYR A 81 -4.23 12.71 -18.82
N GLN A 82 -4.09 12.64 -20.14
CA GLN A 82 -3.23 13.51 -20.96
C GLN A 82 -4.04 14.52 -21.81
N VAL A 83 -5.36 14.55 -21.64
CA VAL A 83 -6.22 15.52 -22.35
C VAL A 83 -6.06 16.92 -21.77
N VAL A 84 -6.29 17.94 -22.61
CA VAL A 84 -6.22 19.35 -22.21
C VAL A 84 -7.19 19.62 -21.06
N GLY A 85 -6.71 20.30 -20.00
CA GLY A 85 -7.49 20.62 -18.80
C GLY A 85 -7.31 19.60 -17.67
N THR A 86 -6.66 18.45 -17.91
CA THR A 86 -6.30 17.53 -16.84
C THR A 86 -5.13 18.07 -16.02
N THR A 87 -5.29 18.09 -14.69
CA THR A 87 -4.25 18.51 -13.75
C THR A 87 -3.66 17.30 -13.01
N ASN A 88 -2.55 17.51 -12.29
CA ASN A 88 -1.95 16.48 -11.45
C ASN A 88 -2.93 15.97 -10.37
N ALA A 89 -3.88 16.80 -9.91
CA ALA A 89 -4.89 16.38 -8.93
C ALA A 89 -5.88 15.36 -9.50
N HIS A 90 -6.15 15.37 -10.79
CA HIS A 90 -7.04 14.42 -11.45
C HIS A 90 -6.42 13.01 -11.58
N ARG A 91 -5.08 12.90 -11.52
CA ARG A 91 -4.38 11.60 -11.66
C ARG A 91 -4.86 10.58 -10.65
N PRO A 92 -4.87 9.29 -11.00
CA PRO A 92 -5.36 8.23 -10.11
C PRO A 92 -4.51 8.12 -8.84
N LYS A 93 -5.14 7.65 -7.76
CA LYS A 93 -4.48 7.32 -6.49
C LYS A 93 -4.34 5.81 -6.43
N TYR A 94 -3.09 5.35 -6.28
CA TYR A 94 -2.77 3.93 -6.32
C TYR A 94 -2.92 3.29 -4.95
N GLY A 95 -3.56 2.13 -4.93
CA GLY A 95 -3.78 1.31 -3.76
C GLY A 95 -3.90 -0.16 -4.11
N ALA A 96 -4.55 -0.92 -3.26
CA ALA A 96 -4.86 -2.32 -3.52
C ALA A 96 -6.25 -2.68 -2.99
N LEU A 97 -6.92 -3.62 -3.66
CA LEU A 97 -8.22 -4.15 -3.25
C LEU A 97 -8.03 -5.12 -2.09
N ASP A 98 -8.64 -4.83 -0.94
CA ASP A 98 -8.54 -5.65 0.27
C ASP A 98 -9.58 -6.78 0.24
N LEU A 99 -9.21 -7.90 -0.36
CA LEU A 99 -10.04 -9.08 -0.54
C LEU A 99 -9.98 -10.08 0.62
N LEU A 100 -8.96 -10.00 1.47
CA LEU A 100 -8.75 -10.96 2.56
C LEU A 100 -8.70 -10.30 3.94
N ARG A 101 -8.96 -8.99 4.02
CA ARG A 101 -8.93 -8.24 5.27
C ARG A 101 -7.60 -8.41 6.01
N HIS A 102 -6.47 -8.23 5.30
CA HIS A 102 -5.15 -8.31 5.89
C HIS A 102 -4.97 -7.25 6.98
N PRO A 103 -4.49 -7.62 8.18
CA PRO A 103 -4.34 -6.66 9.28
C PRO A 103 -3.29 -5.58 8.97
N ASP A 104 -2.28 -5.91 8.18
CA ASP A 104 -1.22 -5.02 7.68
C ASP A 104 -1.58 -4.40 6.32
N GLY A 105 -2.83 -4.55 5.87
CA GLY A 105 -3.31 -4.12 4.56
C GLY A 105 -2.87 -5.03 3.42
N PRO A 106 -3.50 -4.91 2.23
CA PRO A 106 -3.25 -5.80 1.09
C PRO A 106 -1.89 -5.63 0.43
N ALA A 107 -1.21 -4.47 0.60
CA ALA A 107 0.06 -4.17 -0.06
C ALA A 107 1.03 -3.37 0.83
N PRO A 108 1.46 -3.90 2.01
CA PRO A 108 2.27 -3.18 2.99
C PRO A 108 3.64 -2.73 2.44
N ARG A 109 4.10 -3.31 1.33
CA ARG A 109 5.33 -2.86 0.64
C ARG A 109 5.31 -1.38 0.26
N PHE A 110 4.13 -0.79 0.10
CA PHE A 110 3.98 0.60 -0.36
C PHE A 110 3.83 1.62 0.76
N GLY A 111 3.70 1.17 2.00
CA GLY A 111 3.62 2.08 3.13
C GLY A 111 3.27 1.37 4.43
N ALA A 112 3.76 1.95 5.53
CA ALA A 112 3.57 1.44 6.88
C ALA A 112 2.16 1.68 7.43
N CYS A 113 1.44 2.65 6.88
CA CYS A 113 0.05 2.96 7.24
C CYS A 113 -0.84 2.82 6.01
N TYR A 114 -2.15 2.66 6.22
CA TYR A 114 -3.10 2.68 5.12
C TYR A 114 -4.44 3.32 5.51
N LEU A 115 -5.09 3.90 4.49
CA LEU A 115 -6.47 4.37 4.55
C LEU A 115 -7.36 3.31 3.90
N LEU A 116 -8.33 2.77 4.61
CA LEU A 116 -9.37 1.91 4.06
C LEU A 116 -10.51 2.79 3.57
N LEU A 117 -10.77 2.74 2.27
CA LEU A 117 -11.74 3.62 1.65
C LEU A 117 -13.18 3.13 1.86
N ALA A 118 -14.10 4.07 1.89
CA ALA A 118 -15.53 3.82 1.91
C ALA A 118 -16.01 3.16 0.58
N PRO A 119 -17.20 2.51 0.56
CA PRO A 119 -17.72 1.80 -0.61
C PRO A 119 -17.77 2.67 -1.87
N GLN A 120 -18.29 3.89 -1.74
CA GLN A 120 -18.46 4.81 -2.87
C GLN A 120 -17.12 5.26 -3.49
N ALA A 121 -16.06 5.35 -2.68
CA ALA A 121 -14.72 5.64 -3.17
C ALA A 121 -14.09 4.41 -3.84
N SER A 122 -14.28 3.22 -3.26
CA SER A 122 -13.82 1.95 -3.82
C SER A 122 -14.50 1.65 -5.17
N ALA A 123 -15.78 1.99 -5.32
CA ALA A 123 -16.53 1.81 -6.57
C ALA A 123 -16.01 2.65 -7.75
N ARG A 124 -15.24 3.72 -7.48
CA ARG A 124 -14.61 4.56 -8.51
C ARG A 124 -13.26 4.03 -8.99
N ALA A 125 -12.83 2.87 -8.52
CA ALA A 125 -11.54 2.32 -8.88
C ALA A 125 -11.62 1.37 -10.10
N THR A 126 -10.53 1.38 -10.87
CA THR A 126 -10.18 0.29 -11.77
C THR A 126 -9.16 -0.61 -11.08
N PHE A 127 -9.07 -1.85 -11.53
CA PHE A 127 -8.21 -2.85 -10.92
C PHE A 127 -7.37 -3.57 -11.95
N THR A 128 -6.18 -4.00 -11.54
CA THR A 128 -5.34 -4.92 -12.30
C THR A 128 -4.90 -6.08 -11.40
N TYR A 129 -4.84 -7.29 -11.97
CA TYR A 129 -4.22 -8.40 -11.26
C TYR A 129 -2.71 -8.14 -11.18
N LEU A 130 -2.16 -8.04 -9.97
CA LEU A 130 -0.79 -7.59 -9.69
C LEU A 130 -0.53 -6.13 -10.11
N ASP A 131 0.74 -5.78 -10.24
CA ASP A 131 1.22 -4.42 -10.50
C ASP A 131 0.92 -3.99 -11.94
N SER A 132 0.17 -2.91 -12.11
CA SER A 132 -0.21 -2.36 -13.42
C SER A 132 0.98 -1.91 -14.28
N HIS A 133 2.16 -1.68 -13.66
CA HIS A 133 3.39 -1.36 -14.38
C HIS A 133 3.83 -2.50 -15.31
N GLN A 134 3.47 -3.73 -15.00
CA GLN A 134 3.73 -4.91 -15.82
C GLN A 134 2.72 -5.11 -16.96
N ASP A 135 1.73 -4.21 -17.07
CA ASP A 135 0.65 -4.24 -18.04
C ASP A 135 -0.08 -5.62 -18.10
N PRO A 136 -0.60 -6.12 -16.95
CA PRO A 136 -1.28 -7.39 -16.92
C PRO A 136 -2.55 -7.34 -17.80
N PRO A 137 -2.91 -8.43 -18.47
CA PRO A 137 -4.12 -8.49 -19.28
C PRO A 137 -5.40 -8.45 -18.43
N GLU A 138 -5.35 -8.97 -17.20
CA GLU A 138 -6.51 -9.02 -16.29
C GLU A 138 -6.73 -7.65 -15.65
N LYS A 139 -7.74 -6.96 -16.14
CA LYS A 139 -8.17 -5.62 -15.71
C LYS A 139 -9.67 -5.62 -15.48
N GLY A 140 -10.15 -4.71 -14.64
CA GLY A 140 -11.59 -4.61 -14.39
C GLY A 140 -12.00 -3.47 -13.48
N THR A 141 -13.28 -3.48 -13.14
CA THR A 141 -13.93 -2.64 -12.12
C THR A 141 -14.62 -3.55 -11.12
N LEU A 142 -15.27 -3.01 -10.08
CA LEU A 142 -16.08 -3.85 -9.18
C LEU A 142 -17.24 -4.53 -9.91
N ASP A 143 -17.78 -3.91 -10.96
CA ASP A 143 -18.87 -4.49 -11.75
C ASP A 143 -18.39 -5.55 -12.74
N GLU A 144 -17.17 -5.38 -13.28
CA GLU A 144 -16.54 -6.26 -14.27
C GLU A 144 -15.22 -6.81 -13.69
N LEU A 145 -15.32 -7.78 -12.77
CA LEU A 145 -14.18 -8.30 -12.00
C LEU A 145 -13.79 -9.74 -12.40
N ASP A 146 -14.46 -10.32 -13.36
CA ASP A 146 -14.39 -11.76 -13.66
C ASP A 146 -12.98 -12.22 -14.05
N ASP A 147 -12.25 -11.44 -14.86
CA ASP A 147 -10.87 -11.77 -15.26
C ASP A 147 -9.91 -11.77 -14.06
N ILE A 148 -10.06 -10.83 -13.15
CA ILE A 148 -9.26 -10.75 -11.93
C ILE A 148 -9.56 -11.92 -10.99
N VAL A 149 -10.84 -12.28 -10.83
CA VAL A 149 -11.26 -13.44 -10.02
C VAL A 149 -10.74 -14.72 -10.65
N ALA A 150 -10.81 -14.85 -11.98
CA ALA A 150 -10.27 -16.00 -12.72
C ALA A 150 -8.76 -16.15 -12.50
N ALA A 151 -8.00 -15.05 -12.57
CA ALA A 151 -6.55 -15.05 -12.29
C ALA A 151 -6.23 -15.46 -10.84
N LEU A 152 -6.97 -14.95 -9.86
CA LEU A 152 -6.83 -15.33 -8.45
C LEU A 152 -7.13 -16.82 -8.22
N LEU A 153 -8.16 -17.36 -8.87
CA LEU A 153 -8.50 -18.80 -8.81
C LEU A 153 -7.42 -19.65 -9.48
N ALA A 154 -6.88 -19.20 -10.61
CA ALA A 154 -5.78 -19.88 -11.31
C ALA A 154 -4.50 -19.92 -10.46
N GLU A 155 -4.14 -18.79 -9.82
CA GLU A 155 -3.01 -18.74 -8.89
C GLU A 155 -3.23 -19.67 -7.69
N SER A 156 -4.41 -19.60 -7.07
CA SER A 156 -4.80 -20.46 -5.95
C SER A 156 -4.79 -21.94 -6.32
N PHE A 157 -5.19 -22.29 -7.55
CA PHE A 157 -5.16 -23.67 -8.04
C PHE A 157 -3.75 -24.16 -8.32
N THR A 158 -2.90 -23.34 -8.95
CA THR A 158 -1.56 -23.76 -9.41
C THR A 158 -0.51 -23.70 -8.33
N ARG A 159 -0.61 -22.73 -7.40
CA ARG A 159 0.39 -22.47 -6.36
C ARG A 159 -0.09 -22.80 -4.95
N GLU A 160 -1.33 -23.22 -4.79
CA GLU A 160 -2.01 -23.38 -3.49
C GLU A 160 -1.87 -22.11 -2.60
N SER A 161 -1.76 -20.94 -3.25
CA SER A 161 -1.62 -19.64 -2.59
C SER A 161 -2.27 -18.55 -3.41
N ALA A 162 -2.79 -17.50 -2.77
CA ALA A 162 -3.26 -16.28 -3.41
C ALA A 162 -3.13 -15.10 -2.44
N LEU A 163 -2.94 -13.90 -2.99
CA LEU A 163 -2.88 -12.64 -2.23
C LEU A 163 -1.90 -12.69 -1.03
N GLY A 164 -0.78 -13.40 -1.18
CA GLY A 164 0.23 -13.55 -0.14
C GLY A 164 -0.07 -14.61 0.93
N VAL A 165 -1.22 -15.28 0.86
CA VAL A 165 -1.61 -16.34 1.81
C VAL A 165 -1.29 -17.71 1.21
N GLY A 166 -0.45 -18.48 1.91
CA GLY A 166 -0.16 -19.89 1.57
C GLY A 166 -1.29 -20.83 1.99
N SER A 167 -1.26 -22.05 1.45
CA SER A 167 -2.27 -23.11 1.70
C SER A 167 -3.71 -22.64 1.42
N LEU A 168 -3.88 -21.75 0.44
CA LEU A 168 -5.14 -21.16 0.06
C LEU A 168 -5.61 -21.73 -1.27
N ARG A 169 -6.30 -22.89 -1.22
CA ARG A 169 -6.90 -23.55 -2.39
C ARG A 169 -8.18 -22.85 -2.85
N PRO A 170 -8.65 -23.03 -4.09
CA PRO A 170 -9.78 -22.31 -4.65
C PRO A 170 -11.06 -22.31 -3.80
N ALA A 171 -11.44 -23.43 -3.22
CA ALA A 171 -12.63 -23.49 -2.35
C ALA A 171 -12.45 -22.62 -1.08
N ALA A 172 -11.25 -22.63 -0.47
CA ALA A 172 -10.95 -21.81 0.69
C ALA A 172 -10.87 -20.32 0.33
N LEU A 173 -10.32 -19.97 -0.84
CA LEU A 173 -10.32 -18.60 -1.36
C LEU A 173 -11.77 -18.12 -1.55
N VAL A 174 -12.60 -18.85 -2.28
CA VAL A 174 -13.99 -18.47 -2.53
C VAL A 174 -14.78 -18.31 -1.22
N ALA A 175 -14.57 -19.22 -0.26
CA ALA A 175 -15.21 -19.11 1.07
C ALA A 175 -14.81 -17.81 1.78
N ARG A 176 -13.52 -17.41 1.77
CA ARG A 176 -13.06 -16.15 2.37
C ARG A 176 -13.61 -14.92 1.66
N LEU A 177 -13.67 -14.94 0.32
CA LEU A 177 -14.26 -13.85 -0.46
C LEU A 177 -15.75 -13.67 -0.18
N ALA A 178 -16.46 -14.76 0.12
CA ALA A 178 -17.88 -14.72 0.50
C ALA A 178 -18.12 -14.22 1.95
N GLU A 179 -17.08 -13.95 2.72
CA GLU A 179 -17.14 -13.45 4.11
C GLU A 179 -16.74 -11.96 4.25
N LEU A 180 -16.61 -11.24 3.15
CA LEU A 180 -16.26 -9.81 3.17
C LEU A 180 -17.34 -8.91 3.77
N ASP A 181 -18.54 -9.41 4.03
CA ASP A 181 -19.62 -8.73 4.78
C ASP A 181 -19.38 -8.65 6.29
N ARG A 182 -18.44 -9.47 6.82
CA ARG A 182 -18.11 -9.45 8.25
C ARG A 182 -17.49 -8.12 8.66
N PRO A 183 -17.68 -7.68 9.92
CA PRO A 183 -17.03 -6.47 10.43
C PRO A 183 -15.51 -6.53 10.32
N PHE A 184 -14.88 -5.38 10.09
CA PHE A 184 -13.43 -5.25 10.12
C PHE A 184 -12.92 -5.54 11.54
N ALA A 185 -12.18 -6.66 11.67
CA ALA A 185 -11.60 -7.09 12.94
C ALA A 185 -10.46 -6.19 13.38
N ASP A 186 -10.17 -6.15 14.68
CA ASP A 186 -9.04 -5.40 15.24
C ASP A 186 -7.70 -5.92 14.63
N PRO A 187 -6.99 -5.11 13.85
CA PRO A 187 -5.78 -5.55 13.16
C PRO A 187 -4.61 -5.80 14.12
N SER A 188 -4.61 -5.20 15.33
CA SER A 188 -3.53 -5.41 16.31
C SER A 188 -3.50 -6.83 16.87
N ARG A 189 -4.62 -7.55 16.81
CA ARG A 189 -4.78 -8.90 17.35
C ARG A 189 -4.54 -10.01 16.35
N ARG A 190 -4.17 -9.67 15.12
CA ARG A 190 -3.97 -10.62 14.03
C ARG A 190 -2.53 -10.60 13.56
N ALA A 191 -2.01 -11.77 13.19
CA ALA A 191 -0.70 -11.86 12.59
C ALA A 191 -0.69 -11.19 11.19
N PRO A 192 0.33 -10.39 10.86
CA PRO A 192 0.46 -9.76 9.55
C PRO A 192 0.70 -10.82 8.48
N ILE A 193 0.18 -10.58 7.28
CA ILE A 193 0.34 -11.49 6.12
C ILE A 193 1.64 -11.23 5.37
N ARG A 194 2.14 -9.98 5.43
CA ARG A 194 3.44 -9.60 4.84
C ARG A 194 3.50 -9.77 3.32
N SER A 195 2.37 -9.50 2.64
CA SER A 195 2.32 -9.56 1.18
C SER A 195 3.18 -8.47 0.57
N LEU A 196 4.12 -8.86 -0.29
CA LEU A 196 4.96 -7.90 -1.01
C LEU A 196 4.53 -7.73 -2.47
N ASN A 197 4.24 -8.84 -3.18
CA ASN A 197 4.06 -8.82 -4.62
C ASN A 197 2.71 -9.39 -5.07
N HIS A 198 1.91 -9.96 -4.15
CA HIS A 198 0.65 -10.62 -4.44
C HIS A 198 -0.52 -9.76 -3.95
N TYR A 199 -1.05 -8.92 -4.80
CA TYR A 199 -2.17 -8.03 -4.52
C TYR A 199 -2.91 -7.71 -5.81
N VAL A 200 -4.15 -7.30 -5.71
CA VAL A 200 -4.90 -6.68 -6.81
C VAL A 200 -4.71 -5.19 -6.69
N GLU A 201 -3.99 -4.59 -7.64
CA GLU A 201 -3.76 -3.14 -7.63
C GLU A 201 -5.07 -2.41 -7.93
N ALA A 202 -5.27 -1.29 -7.26
CA ALA A 202 -6.40 -0.40 -7.44
C ALA A 202 -5.92 0.98 -7.89
N GLN A 203 -6.60 1.55 -8.89
CA GLN A 203 -6.40 2.92 -9.34
C GLN A 203 -7.70 3.69 -9.05
N VAL A 204 -7.70 4.48 -7.98
CA VAL A 204 -8.87 5.25 -7.56
C VAL A 204 -8.95 6.55 -8.34
N HIS A 205 -10.02 6.74 -9.10
CA HIS A 205 -10.27 7.91 -9.94
C HIS A 205 -10.97 9.02 -9.17
N GLY A 206 -10.68 10.26 -9.54
CA GLY A 206 -11.22 11.45 -8.87
C GLY A 206 -10.55 11.76 -7.54
N ASP A 207 -11.05 12.75 -6.83
CA ASP A 207 -10.53 13.13 -5.51
C ASP A 207 -10.87 12.09 -4.44
N VAL A 208 -9.96 11.96 -3.48
CA VAL A 208 -10.18 11.15 -2.26
C VAL A 208 -10.13 12.11 -1.06
N TRP A 209 -11.30 12.44 -0.54
CA TRP A 209 -11.48 13.30 0.62
C TRP A 209 -11.56 12.46 1.90
N LEU A 210 -10.75 12.80 2.89
CA LEU A 210 -10.67 12.03 4.14
C LEU A 210 -12.03 11.91 4.82
N ALA A 211 -12.76 12.99 4.96
CA ALA A 211 -14.07 13.00 5.65
C ALA A 211 -15.16 12.23 4.91
N ALA A 212 -15.10 12.13 3.58
CA ALA A 212 -16.16 11.52 2.78
C ALA A 212 -15.82 10.10 2.31
N ASP A 213 -14.53 9.86 2.03
CA ASP A 213 -14.09 8.67 1.30
C ASP A 213 -13.31 7.68 2.15
N VAL A 214 -13.00 7.98 3.44
CA VAL A 214 -12.18 7.10 4.29
C VAL A 214 -12.98 6.61 5.49
N GLU A 215 -13.03 5.28 5.67
CA GLU A 215 -13.67 4.66 6.84
C GLU A 215 -12.69 4.48 8.02
N ILE A 216 -11.47 4.06 7.72
CA ILE A 216 -10.48 3.67 8.73
C ILE A 216 -9.10 4.15 8.30
N LEU A 217 -8.35 4.71 9.25
CA LEU A 217 -6.90 4.87 9.17
C LEU A 217 -6.27 3.78 10.03
N VAL A 218 -5.45 2.92 9.42
CA VAL A 218 -4.68 1.90 10.15
C VAL A 218 -3.21 2.31 10.15
N ALA A 219 -2.65 2.47 11.33
CA ALA A 219 -1.30 2.99 11.53
C ALA A 219 -0.32 1.92 12.04
N ASP A 220 0.96 2.11 11.73
CA ASP A 220 2.05 1.32 12.29
C ASP A 220 2.39 1.81 13.71
N PRO A 221 2.51 0.91 14.71
CA PRO A 221 2.78 1.29 16.09
C PRO A 221 4.16 1.95 16.30
N ALA A 222 5.11 1.85 15.35
CA ALA A 222 6.37 2.59 15.39
C ALA A 222 6.19 4.12 15.47
N PHE A 223 5.02 4.63 15.10
CA PHE A 223 4.68 6.05 15.21
C PHE A 223 4.02 6.45 16.52
N ARG A 224 3.70 5.51 17.42
CA ARG A 224 3.11 5.84 18.73
C ARG A 224 4.08 6.72 19.54
N GLY A 225 3.52 7.75 20.18
CA GLY A 225 4.32 8.69 20.98
C GLY A 225 5.23 9.64 20.18
N THR A 226 5.14 9.64 18.86
CA THR A 226 5.86 10.56 17.97
C THR A 226 4.95 11.69 17.48
N GLU A 227 5.54 12.78 16.94
CA GLU A 227 4.78 13.86 16.28
C GLU A 227 3.94 13.33 15.10
N ILE A 228 4.45 12.34 14.37
CA ILE A 228 3.71 11.69 13.28
C ILE A 228 2.49 10.95 13.82
N GLY A 229 2.64 10.21 14.93
CA GLY A 229 1.52 9.55 15.59
C GLY A 229 0.47 10.53 16.10
N ALA A 230 0.88 11.65 16.66
CA ALA A 230 -0.02 12.73 17.06
C ALA A 230 -0.78 13.33 15.86
N ALA A 231 -0.10 13.55 14.73
CA ALA A 231 -0.73 14.02 13.50
C ALA A 231 -1.76 13.00 12.95
N LEU A 232 -1.45 11.69 12.97
CA LEU A 232 -2.38 10.63 12.57
C LEU A 232 -3.63 10.61 13.47
N ALA A 233 -3.47 10.77 14.78
CA ALA A 233 -4.60 10.86 15.71
C ALA A 233 -5.46 12.10 15.42
N ALA A 234 -4.83 13.26 15.21
CA ALA A 234 -5.51 14.50 14.85
C ALA A 234 -6.28 14.41 13.52
N ILE A 235 -5.76 13.67 12.53
CA ILE A 235 -6.48 13.36 11.28
C ILE A 235 -7.77 12.60 11.61
N CYS A 236 -7.68 11.55 12.42
CA CYS A 236 -8.83 10.72 12.76
C CYS A 236 -9.91 11.53 13.50
N GLU A 237 -9.50 12.37 14.44
CA GLU A 237 -10.41 13.27 15.17
C GLU A 237 -11.05 14.31 14.24
N ARG A 238 -10.23 15.03 13.46
CA ARG A 238 -10.71 16.13 12.61
C ARG A 238 -11.67 15.67 11.52
N TYR A 239 -11.41 14.54 10.91
CA TYR A 239 -12.18 14.03 9.77
C TYR A 239 -13.14 12.90 10.16
N GLN A 240 -13.30 12.62 11.45
CA GLN A 240 -14.21 11.61 12.01
C GLN A 240 -13.96 10.21 11.42
N ILE A 241 -12.68 9.84 11.26
CA ILE A 241 -12.22 8.56 10.75
C ILE A 241 -11.89 7.63 11.92
N ARG A 242 -12.29 6.37 11.86
CA ARG A 242 -11.89 5.38 12.85
C ARG A 242 -10.38 5.16 12.80
N CYS A 243 -9.70 5.26 13.94
CA CYS A 243 -8.28 4.97 14.06
C CYS A 243 -8.07 3.53 14.55
N ALA A 244 -7.15 2.81 13.91
CA ALA A 244 -6.69 1.49 14.32
C ALA A 244 -5.17 1.37 14.17
N TRP A 245 -4.58 0.38 14.84
CA TRP A 245 -3.16 0.09 14.78
C TRP A 245 -2.98 -1.38 14.43
N HIS A 246 -2.14 -1.68 13.44
CA HIS A 246 -1.75 -3.07 13.20
C HIS A 246 -0.59 -3.49 14.13
N ALA A 247 -0.14 -4.75 14.02
CA ALA A 247 0.91 -5.26 14.89
C ALA A 247 2.30 -4.64 14.66
N GLY A 248 2.48 -3.93 13.53
CA GLY A 248 3.77 -3.33 13.13
C GLY A 248 4.81 -4.34 12.67
N PHE A 249 5.96 -3.80 12.31
CA PHE A 249 7.12 -4.57 11.88
C PHE A 249 8.38 -3.96 12.47
N ALA A 250 9.13 -4.74 13.22
CA ALA A 250 10.45 -4.35 13.72
C ALA A 250 11.43 -5.51 13.53
N LEU A 251 12.63 -5.21 13.04
CA LEU A 251 13.66 -6.21 12.76
C LEU A 251 14.98 -5.76 13.43
N ALA A 252 15.65 -6.67 14.14
CA ALA A 252 17.00 -6.37 14.62
C ALA A 252 17.94 -6.15 13.43
N ALA A 253 18.79 -5.13 13.49
CA ALA A 253 19.70 -4.81 12.39
C ALA A 253 20.65 -5.98 12.07
N ALA A 254 20.99 -6.78 13.08
CA ALA A 254 21.83 -7.99 12.94
C ALA A 254 21.09 -9.15 12.23
N ASP A 255 19.76 -9.13 12.22
CA ASP A 255 18.94 -10.20 11.60
C ASP A 255 18.52 -9.87 10.16
N VAL A 256 19.00 -8.76 9.60
CA VAL A 256 18.76 -8.40 8.20
C VAL A 256 19.50 -9.36 7.28
N PRO A 257 18.80 -10.11 6.39
CA PRO A 257 19.45 -11.10 5.54
C PRO A 257 20.29 -10.44 4.44
N ASP A 258 21.39 -11.08 4.09
CA ASP A 258 22.35 -10.59 3.08
C ASP A 258 21.88 -10.85 1.64
N ASP A 259 20.95 -11.80 1.44
CA ASP A 259 20.52 -12.30 0.13
C ASP A 259 19.13 -11.78 -0.30
N PHE A 260 18.48 -10.96 0.50
CA PHE A 260 17.17 -10.42 0.15
C PHE A 260 17.20 -8.91 -0.10
N ARG A 261 16.77 -8.49 -1.29
CA ARG A 261 16.73 -7.08 -1.75
C ARG A 261 18.09 -6.43 -2.00
N GLY A 262 19.15 -7.18 -1.92
CA GLY A 262 20.50 -6.75 -2.27
C GLY A 262 21.48 -6.73 -1.08
N PRO A 263 22.79 -6.71 -1.36
CA PRO A 263 23.83 -6.88 -0.35
C PRO A 263 24.01 -5.67 0.58
N THR A 264 23.44 -4.53 0.24
CA THR A 264 23.58 -3.29 1.03
C THR A 264 22.58 -3.17 2.17
N MET A 265 21.61 -4.07 2.28
CA MET A 265 20.51 -3.98 3.25
C MET A 265 20.98 -4.06 4.70
N ALA A 266 21.89 -4.98 5.03
CA ALA A 266 22.42 -5.14 6.38
C ALA A 266 23.21 -3.89 6.83
N SER A 267 24.08 -3.33 5.97
CA SER A 267 24.85 -2.11 6.27
C SER A 267 23.96 -0.88 6.39
N LEU A 268 22.90 -0.79 5.59
CA LEU A 268 21.92 0.30 5.69
C LEU A 268 21.14 0.18 7.00
N ALA A 269 20.69 -1.02 7.35
CA ALA A 269 19.98 -1.26 8.61
C ALA A 269 20.83 -0.86 9.82
N ALA A 270 22.10 -1.28 9.86
CA ALA A 270 23.02 -0.90 10.92
C ALA A 270 23.21 0.63 11.05
N ARG A 271 23.24 1.35 9.90
CA ARG A 271 23.38 2.82 9.88
C ARG A 271 22.19 3.55 10.48
N ILE A 272 20.95 3.06 10.21
CA ILE A 272 19.72 3.78 10.54
C ILE A 272 19.01 3.26 11.80
N ALA A 273 19.46 2.13 12.35
CA ALA A 273 18.83 1.51 13.50
C ALA A 273 18.65 2.47 14.68
N GLY A 274 17.47 2.50 15.26
CA GLY A 274 17.19 3.13 16.54
C GLY A 274 17.51 2.13 17.68
N GLY A 275 18.66 2.29 18.31
CA GLY A 275 19.20 1.23 19.17
C GLY A 275 19.74 0.07 18.34
N ASP A 276 19.12 -1.09 18.43
CA ASP A 276 19.50 -2.31 17.67
C ASP A 276 18.46 -2.71 16.59
N ARG A 277 17.37 -1.94 16.42
CA ARG A 277 16.22 -2.32 15.59
C ARG A 277 15.90 -1.31 14.49
N VAL A 278 15.37 -1.82 13.41
CA VAL A 278 14.83 -1.05 12.28
C VAL A 278 13.32 -1.28 12.19
N ASP A 279 12.57 -0.20 12.12
CA ASP A 279 11.12 -0.15 11.97
C ASP A 279 10.71 0.94 10.97
N ALA A 280 9.41 1.15 10.80
CA ALA A 280 8.87 2.18 9.91
C ALA A 280 9.40 3.58 10.25
N ALA A 281 9.45 3.95 11.53
CA ALA A 281 9.88 5.27 11.97
C ALA A 281 11.40 5.48 11.76
N ALA A 282 12.23 4.45 11.95
CA ALA A 282 13.66 4.53 11.67
C ALA A 282 13.93 4.78 10.18
N ILE A 283 13.25 4.05 9.30
CA ILE A 283 13.33 4.24 7.84
C ILE A 283 12.82 5.62 7.43
N GLY A 284 11.74 6.08 8.04
CA GLY A 284 11.19 7.40 7.76
C GLY A 284 12.11 8.54 8.17
N ARG A 285 12.73 8.46 9.36
CA ARG A 285 13.76 9.43 9.78
C ARG A 285 14.90 9.47 8.79
N ALA A 286 15.45 8.33 8.40
CA ALA A 286 16.54 8.26 7.42
C ALA A 286 16.16 8.89 6.07
N ALA A 287 14.93 8.66 5.60
CA ALA A 287 14.44 9.27 4.36
C ALA A 287 14.24 10.80 4.49
N ALA A 288 13.81 11.27 5.64
CA ALA A 288 13.69 12.70 5.93
C ALA A 288 15.08 13.38 6.01
N ASP A 289 16.03 12.72 6.66
CA ASP A 289 17.42 13.21 6.76
C ASP A 289 18.08 13.25 5.38
N LEU A 290 17.92 12.21 4.57
CA LEU A 290 18.38 12.19 3.18
C LEU A 290 17.82 13.37 2.37
N LYS A 291 16.54 13.70 2.56
CA LYS A 291 15.92 14.82 1.83
C LYS A 291 16.39 16.18 2.31
N ARG A 292 16.70 16.34 3.61
CA ARG A 292 17.21 17.59 4.20
C ARG A 292 18.69 17.82 3.94
N ASP A 293 19.49 16.76 4.05
CA ASP A 293 20.94 16.79 3.83
C ASP A 293 21.40 15.60 2.99
N PRO A 294 21.30 15.69 1.64
CA PRO A 294 21.79 14.65 0.75
C PRO A 294 23.30 14.39 0.88
N THR A 295 24.07 15.38 1.32
CA THR A 295 25.53 15.27 1.38
C THR A 295 25.99 14.31 2.47
N ALA A 296 25.24 14.20 3.56
CA ALA A 296 25.48 13.21 4.62
C ALA A 296 25.33 11.75 4.16
N TRP A 297 24.80 11.51 2.96
CA TRP A 297 24.54 10.19 2.38
C TRP A 297 25.38 9.90 1.12
N ALA A 298 26.27 10.83 0.73
CA ALA A 298 27.04 10.74 -0.52
C ALA A 298 27.96 9.51 -0.59
N ASP A 299 28.33 8.94 0.55
CA ASP A 299 29.09 7.68 0.64
C ASP A 299 28.30 6.43 0.16
N ARG A 300 26.97 6.56 0.06
CA ARG A 300 26.09 5.45 -0.41
C ARG A 300 25.58 5.63 -1.83
N GLY A 301 25.83 6.76 -2.46
CA GLY A 301 25.39 7.05 -3.83
C GLY A 301 24.55 8.32 -3.93
N SER A 302 23.81 8.44 -5.03
CA SER A 302 22.88 9.55 -5.25
C SER A 302 21.66 9.45 -4.32
N SER A 303 20.98 10.56 -4.09
CA SER A 303 19.73 10.57 -3.29
C SER A 303 18.67 9.60 -3.83
N ALA A 304 18.61 9.40 -5.14
CA ALA A 304 17.66 8.47 -5.76
C ALA A 304 18.02 7.01 -5.44
N GLU A 305 19.29 6.64 -5.46
CA GLU A 305 19.79 5.30 -5.12
C GLU A 305 19.57 5.02 -3.64
N VAL A 306 19.94 5.93 -2.75
CA VAL A 306 19.73 5.77 -1.29
C VAL A 306 18.23 5.68 -0.96
N LEU A 307 17.39 6.49 -1.59
CA LEU A 307 15.93 6.40 -1.38
C LEU A 307 15.39 5.05 -1.85
N GLN A 308 15.93 4.50 -2.94
CA GLN A 308 15.58 3.16 -3.40
C GLN A 308 16.05 2.08 -2.42
N GLU A 309 17.24 2.19 -1.84
CA GLU A 309 17.71 1.28 -0.81
C GLU A 309 16.82 1.32 0.45
N LEU A 310 16.44 2.51 0.94
CA LEU A 310 15.52 2.67 2.08
C LEU A 310 14.17 2.01 1.82
N LYS A 311 13.66 2.12 0.60
CA LYS A 311 12.44 1.43 0.18
C LYS A 311 12.62 -0.10 0.16
N LEU A 312 13.75 -0.60 -0.34
CA LEU A 312 14.03 -2.03 -0.34
C LEU A 312 14.22 -2.57 1.08
N LEU A 313 14.83 -1.79 1.97
CA LEU A 313 14.93 -2.13 3.38
C LEU A 313 13.55 -2.19 4.07
N TRP A 314 12.60 -1.31 3.69
CA TRP A 314 11.22 -1.45 4.14
C TRP A 314 10.62 -2.81 3.72
N HIS A 315 10.88 -3.29 2.50
CA HIS A 315 10.43 -4.64 2.10
C HIS A 315 11.06 -5.75 2.94
N VAL A 316 12.33 -5.60 3.36
CA VAL A 316 13.00 -6.54 4.28
C VAL A 316 12.28 -6.55 5.63
N VAL A 317 12.02 -5.36 6.20
CA VAL A 317 11.33 -5.22 7.49
C VAL A 317 9.91 -5.80 7.43
N VAL A 318 9.15 -5.56 6.37
CA VAL A 318 7.83 -6.20 6.17
C VAL A 318 7.95 -7.72 6.12
N ARG A 319 8.96 -8.24 5.42
CA ARG A 319 9.08 -9.69 5.21
C ARG A 319 9.55 -10.44 6.45
N PHE A 320 10.51 -9.90 7.18
CA PHE A 320 11.23 -10.60 8.26
C PHE A 320 10.99 -10.03 9.65
N GLY A 321 10.49 -8.79 9.76
CA GLY A 321 10.26 -8.13 11.04
C GLY A 321 9.25 -8.89 11.93
N ALA A 322 9.43 -8.84 13.23
CA ALA A 322 8.45 -9.27 14.22
C ALA A 322 7.42 -8.16 14.47
N PRO A 323 6.26 -8.46 15.08
CA PRO A 323 5.38 -7.42 15.62
C PRO A 323 6.18 -6.45 16.49
N ALA A 324 5.92 -5.15 16.33
CA ALA A 324 6.50 -4.13 17.19
C ALA A 324 5.79 -4.22 18.55
N THR A 325 6.52 -4.62 19.59
CA THR A 325 6.03 -4.74 20.97
C THR A 325 6.11 -3.41 21.69
#